data_4db4ffa9664cb51f145927c36791a662
#
_entry.id   4db4ffa9664cb51f145927c36791a662
#
_cell.length_a   1.000
_cell.length_b   1.000
_cell.length_c   1.000
_cell.angle_alpha   90.00
_cell.angle_beta   90.00
_cell.angle_gamma   90.00
#
_symmetry.space_group_name_H-M   'P 1'
#
loop_
_entity.id
_entity.type
_entity.pdbx_description
1 polymer ?
#
loop_
_entity_poly.entity_id
_entity_poly.type
_entity_poly.pdbx_seq_one_letter_code
_entity_poly.pdbx_strand_id
1 'polypeptide(L)' 'MTTIEKIERVLETVRPAIRMDGGDVEFVDFDEDEGLVQLRLMGHCVGCAASMMTLKNGIESRLKASVPEVKSVEAI' A
#
# COMPACT_ATOMS: atom_id res chain seq x y z
N MET A 1 6.22 -0.10 -18.45
CA MET A 1 6.01 -0.69 -17.12
C MET A 1 4.55 -1.08 -16.94
N THR A 2 4.32 -2.23 -16.38
CA THR A 2 2.95 -2.66 -16.06
C THR A 2 2.44 -1.88 -14.85
N THR A 3 1.12 -1.88 -14.66
CA THR A 3 0.51 -1.24 -13.50
C THR A 3 1.03 -1.84 -12.19
N ILE A 4 1.18 -3.16 -12.14
CA ILE A 4 1.71 -3.86 -10.97
C ILE A 4 3.15 -3.41 -10.67
N GLU A 5 3.97 -3.27 -11.69
CA GLU A 5 5.35 -2.80 -11.49
C GLU A 5 5.39 -1.38 -10.94
N LYS A 6 4.52 -0.51 -11.42
CA LYS A 6 4.40 0.85 -10.89
C LYS A 6 3.98 0.85 -9.42
N ILE A 7 3.01 0.01 -9.08
CA ILE A 7 2.54 -0.14 -7.70
C ILE A 7 3.69 -0.61 -6.80
N GLU A 8 4.42 -1.63 -7.21
CA GLU A 8 5.53 -2.14 -6.42
C GLU A 8 6.65 -1.11 -6.24
N ARG A 9 6.90 -0.29 -7.24
CA ARG A 9 7.88 0.81 -7.11
C ARG A 9 7.48 1.81 -6.05
N VAL A 10 6.20 2.18 -6.02
CA VAL A 10 5.70 3.09 -4.99
C VAL A 10 5.84 2.45 -3.61
N LEU A 11 5.50 1.17 -3.49
CA LEU A 11 5.65 0.45 -2.22
C LEU A 11 7.11 0.43 -1.76
N GLU A 12 8.06 0.28 -2.68
CA GLU A 12 9.47 0.33 -2.33
C GLU A 12 9.89 1.67 -1.72
N THR A 13 9.24 2.76 -2.13
CA THR A 13 9.54 4.08 -1.58
C THR A 13 8.97 4.28 -0.18
N VAL A 14 7.92 3.56 0.19
CA VAL A 14 7.30 3.69 1.51
C VAL A 14 7.81 2.66 2.52
N ARG A 15 8.37 1.54 2.04
CA ARG A 15 8.86 0.46 2.92
C ARG A 15 9.89 0.90 3.95
N PRO A 16 10.90 1.72 3.61
CA PRO A 16 11.87 2.14 4.62
C PRO A 16 11.25 2.82 5.84
N ALA A 17 10.26 3.70 5.61
CA ALA A 17 9.57 4.38 6.70
C ALA A 17 8.76 3.40 7.54
N ILE A 18 8.06 2.46 6.90
CA ILE A 18 7.27 1.45 7.59
C ILE A 18 8.17 0.55 8.43
N ARG A 19 9.30 0.13 7.87
CA ARG A 19 10.25 -0.75 8.56
C ARG A 19 10.89 -0.06 9.78
N MET A 20 11.11 1.26 9.70
CA MET A 20 11.59 2.02 10.85
C MET A 20 10.64 1.96 12.03
N ASP A 21 9.34 1.86 11.76
CA ASP A 21 8.32 1.74 12.80
C ASP A 21 8.08 0.28 13.20
N GLY A 22 8.86 -0.65 12.67
CA GLY A 22 8.77 -2.07 13.01
C GLY A 22 7.75 -2.85 12.21
N GLY A 23 7.23 -2.26 11.13
CA GLY A 23 6.27 -2.92 10.25
C GLY A 23 6.82 -3.20 8.86
N ASP A 24 5.95 -3.67 7.98
CA ASP A 24 6.25 -3.86 6.56
C ASP A 24 4.94 -3.92 5.79
N VAL A 25 5.04 -3.86 4.46
CA VAL A 25 3.90 -3.96 3.58
C VAL A 25 4.21 -4.93 2.45
N GLU A 26 3.24 -5.77 2.12
CA GLU A 26 3.35 -6.73 1.02
C GLU A 26 2.25 -6.48 0.00
N PHE A 27 2.62 -6.48 -1.27
CA PHE A 27 1.65 -6.44 -2.36
C PHE A 27 0.98 -7.80 -2.49
N VAL A 28 -0.36 -7.83 -2.52
CA VAL A 28 -1.12 -9.06 -2.65
C VAL A 28 -1.72 -9.19 -4.04
N ASP A 29 -2.51 -8.20 -4.46
CA ASP A 29 -3.16 -8.25 -5.76
C ASP A 29 -3.61 -6.86 -6.22
N PHE A 30 -3.89 -6.74 -7.51
CA PHE A 30 -4.47 -5.55 -8.09
C PHE A 30 -5.62 -5.95 -9.01
N ASP A 31 -6.82 -5.45 -8.69
CA ASP A 31 -8.01 -5.65 -9.51
C ASP A 31 -8.13 -4.51 -10.51
N GLU A 32 -7.89 -4.82 -11.78
CA GLU A 32 -7.92 -3.82 -12.84
C GLU A 32 -9.31 -3.22 -13.08
N ASP A 33 -10.35 -4.00 -12.88
CA ASP A 33 -11.72 -3.55 -13.10
C ASP A 33 -12.16 -2.53 -12.06
N GLU A 34 -11.78 -2.77 -10.80
CA GLU A 34 -12.12 -1.92 -9.67
C GLU A 34 -11.07 -0.85 -9.40
N GLY A 35 -9.87 -1.01 -9.95
CA GLY A 35 -8.73 -0.17 -9.58
C GLY A 35 -8.34 -0.35 -8.13
N LEU A 36 -8.55 -1.54 -7.58
CA LEU A 36 -8.33 -1.86 -6.17
C LEU A 36 -7.00 -2.57 -5.96
N VAL A 37 -6.15 -1.98 -5.13
CA VAL A 37 -4.90 -2.60 -4.71
C VAL A 37 -5.11 -3.26 -3.35
N GLN A 38 -4.78 -4.54 -3.25
CA GLN A 38 -4.82 -5.26 -1.98
C GLN A 38 -3.42 -5.40 -1.43
N LEU A 39 -3.24 -4.97 -0.19
CA LEU A 39 -1.97 -5.01 0.51
C LEU A 39 -2.12 -5.75 1.83
N ARG A 40 -1.02 -6.33 2.30
CA ARG A 40 -0.96 -6.92 3.64
C ARG A 40 0.02 -6.10 4.47
N LEU A 41 -0.46 -5.58 5.58
CA LEU A 41 0.37 -4.87 6.54
C LEU A 41 0.86 -5.84 7.60
N MET A 42 2.12 -5.72 7.97
CA MET A 42 2.78 -6.66 8.89
C MET A 42 3.50 -5.90 10.01
N GLY A 43 3.81 -6.60 11.09
CA GLY A 43 4.55 -6.04 12.21
C GLY A 43 3.69 -5.18 13.12
N HIS A 44 4.24 -4.09 13.63
CA HIS A 44 3.54 -3.20 14.56
C HIS A 44 2.27 -2.58 13.99
N CYS A 45 2.16 -2.49 12.68
CA CYS A 45 0.98 -1.93 12.03
C CYS A 45 -0.26 -2.78 12.26
N VAL A 46 -0.09 -4.08 12.50
CA VAL A 46 -1.21 -5.02 12.58
C VAL A 46 -1.99 -4.89 13.88
N GLY A 47 -1.36 -4.48 14.95
CA GLY A 47 -1.99 -4.43 16.27
C GLY A 47 -2.70 -3.13 16.60
N CYS A 48 -2.66 -2.13 15.73
CA CYS A 48 -3.21 -0.80 16.03
C CYS A 48 -4.07 -0.30 14.87
N ALA A 49 -5.40 -0.30 15.06
CA ALA A 49 -6.34 0.08 14.02
C ALA A 49 -6.12 1.50 13.50
N ALA A 50 -5.86 2.45 14.39
CA ALA A 50 -5.64 3.83 13.99
C ALA A 50 -4.36 3.98 13.14
N SER A 51 -3.30 3.30 13.52
CA SER A 51 -2.04 3.31 12.76
C SER A 51 -2.21 2.64 11.41
N MET A 52 -2.99 1.55 11.33
CA MET A 52 -3.27 0.89 10.08
C MET A 52 -4.04 1.80 9.11
N MET A 53 -5.03 2.53 9.62
CA MET A 53 -5.80 3.46 8.79
C MET A 53 -4.93 4.59 8.27
N THR A 54 -4.11 5.18 9.11
CA THR A 54 -3.20 6.26 8.73
C THR A 54 -2.21 5.79 7.67
N LEU A 55 -1.64 4.62 7.87
CA LEU A 55 -0.69 4.02 6.94
C LEU A 55 -1.34 3.69 5.61
N LYS A 56 -2.51 3.06 5.65
CA LYS A 56 -3.26 2.73 4.45
C LYS A 56 -3.60 3.99 3.65
N ASN A 57 -4.07 5.04 4.32
CA ASN A 57 -4.42 6.29 3.65
C ASN A 57 -3.20 6.97 3.03
N GLY A 58 -2.06 6.94 3.69
CA GLY A 58 -0.82 7.47 3.16
C GLY A 58 -0.35 6.71 1.92
N ILE A 59 -0.41 5.39 1.97
CA ILE A 59 -0.06 4.54 0.83
C ILE A 59 -1.02 4.78 -0.33
N GLU A 60 -2.32 4.85 -0.04
CA GLU A 60 -3.34 5.10 -1.05
C GLU A 60 -3.11 6.43 -1.76
N SER A 61 -2.83 7.49 -1.02
CA SER A 61 -2.54 8.80 -1.61
C SER A 61 -1.34 8.75 -2.54
N ARG A 62 -0.28 8.07 -2.13
CA ARG A 62 0.91 7.93 -2.96
C ARG A 62 0.65 7.12 -4.20
N LEU A 63 -0.08 6.02 -4.07
CA LEU A 63 -0.41 5.18 -5.21
C LEU A 63 -1.28 5.93 -6.21
N LYS A 64 -2.30 6.63 -5.75
CA LYS A 64 -3.18 7.42 -6.63
C LYS A 64 -2.42 8.51 -7.36
N ALA A 65 -1.47 9.15 -6.70
CA ALA A 65 -0.67 10.21 -7.30
C ALA A 65 0.30 9.68 -8.35
N SER A 66 0.86 8.50 -8.14
CA SER A 66 1.88 7.91 -9.01
C SER A 66 1.32 6.95 -10.05
N VAL A 67 0.20 6.28 -9.73
CA VAL A 67 -0.41 5.27 -10.59
C VAL A 67 -1.88 5.64 -10.81
N PRO A 68 -2.20 6.30 -11.93
CA PRO A 68 -3.59 6.77 -12.18
C PRO A 68 -4.63 5.64 -12.23
N GLU A 69 -4.20 4.42 -12.53
CA GLU A 69 -5.08 3.26 -12.59
C GLU A 69 -5.60 2.84 -11.21
N VAL A 70 -4.94 3.25 -10.15
CA VAL A 70 -5.34 2.91 -8.77
C VAL A 70 -6.45 3.86 -8.32
N LYS A 71 -7.58 3.29 -7.91
CA LYS A 71 -8.73 4.05 -7.40
C LYS A 71 -8.86 3.91 -5.89
N SER A 72 -8.50 2.78 -5.34
CA SER A 72 -8.57 2.54 -3.90
C SER A 72 -7.55 1.49 -3.46
N VAL A 73 -7.33 1.43 -2.15
CA VAL A 73 -6.39 0.49 -1.55
C VAL A 73 -7.09 -0.18 -0.37
N GLU A 74 -6.93 -1.49 -0.26
CA GLU A 74 -7.49 -2.28 0.82
C GLU A 74 -6.35 -3.00 1.56
N ALA A 75 -6.36 -2.92 2.88
CA ALA A 75 -5.45 -3.68 3.73
C ALA A 75 -6.16 -4.96 4.20
N ILE A 76 -5.53 -6.09 3.97
CA ILE A 76 -6.09 -7.40 4.34
C ILE A 76 -5.22 -8.12 5.36
#